data_fcae16b806b86ea560b788be0a84b11f
#
_entry.id   fcae16b806b86ea560b788be0a84b11f
#
_cell.length_a   1.000
_cell.length_b   1.000
_cell.length_c   1.000
_cell.angle_alpha   90.00
_cell.angle_beta   90.00
_cell.angle_gamma   90.00
#
_symmetry.space_group_name_H-M   'P 1'
#
loop_
_entity.id
_entity.type
_entity.pdbx_description
1 polymer ?
#
loop_
_entity_poly.entity_id
_entity_poly.type
_entity_poly.pdbx_seq_one_letter_code
_entity_poly.pdbx_strand_id
1 'polypeptide(L)'
;MSFSSLVSDLTYRDRNGGADDRRSTVSRQVSTMSRARSYASTAATSVSITGDISSQLHGGYSHPLARAWQAERQLTKSMLIYPLFITDNPDEETLIPSLPGQYRRGLNKLVPFLRPLIAKGLKSVILFGVPLQPEAKDALGTSADDPTGPVIASIRLLRKAFPSLFITADVCLCEYTSHGHCGILREDGSLNNALSVDRISDVAMAYAEAGAHCVAPSDMNDGRIRAIKLKLIEAGIAHKVVLMSYSAKFSGCLYGPFRDAAGSTPSFGDRRCYQLPPGGRGLARRAIIRDINEGADIIMVKPASQYLDIISDAKEIGKDLPVAAYQVSGEYAMICAAAKAGVFDLKTMAFEATEGILRAGASIVVSYFTPDFLDWLDN
;
A
#
# COMPACT_ATOMS: atom_id res chain seq x y z
N MET A 1 17.79 -18.05 -24.78
CA MET A 1 16.71 -18.44 -25.70
C MET A 1 15.65 -17.36 -25.64
N SER A 2 15.44 -16.70 -26.78
CA SER A 2 14.63 -15.48 -26.98
C SER A 2 13.12 -15.81 -26.90
N PHE A 3 12.37 -15.13 -26.05
CA PHE A 3 10.91 -15.10 -26.11
C PHE A 3 10.47 -13.91 -26.96
N SER A 4 10.35 -14.13 -28.24
CA SER A 4 9.72 -13.23 -29.20
C SER A 4 9.00 -14.10 -30.22
N SER A 5 7.69 -14.25 -30.05
CA SER A 5 6.68 -14.60 -31.05
C SER A 5 5.51 -15.29 -30.36
N LEU A 6 4.44 -14.57 -30.13
CA LEU A 6 3.05 -15.06 -30.05
C LEU A 6 2.12 -13.90 -29.65
N VAL A 7 1.98 -12.92 -30.54
CA VAL A 7 0.80 -12.05 -30.62
C VAL A 7 0.64 -11.67 -32.10
N SER A 8 -0.04 -12.48 -32.86
CA SER A 8 -0.71 -12.09 -34.09
C SER A 8 -1.98 -12.93 -34.20
N ASP A 9 -3.02 -12.27 -34.71
CA ASP A 9 -4.32 -12.79 -35.12
C ASP A 9 -5.45 -12.77 -34.08
N LEU A 10 -6.02 -11.57 -33.95
CA LEU A 10 -7.45 -11.39 -33.81
C LEU A 10 -7.89 -10.21 -34.67
N THR A 11 -8.07 -10.48 -35.95
CA THR A 11 -8.72 -9.55 -36.89
C THR A 11 -10.23 -9.56 -36.66
N TYR A 12 -10.75 -8.44 -36.20
CA TYR A 12 -12.18 -8.14 -36.19
C TYR A 12 -12.62 -7.79 -37.60
N ARG A 13 -13.54 -8.58 -38.18
CA ARG A 13 -14.12 -8.33 -39.50
C ARG A 13 -15.21 -7.28 -39.38
N ASP A 14 -14.93 -6.10 -39.95
CA ASP A 14 -15.95 -5.14 -40.34
C ASP A 14 -16.80 -5.69 -41.49
N ARG A 15 -18.10 -5.65 -41.36
CA ARG A 15 -19.05 -5.80 -42.47
C ARG A 15 -19.72 -4.46 -42.69
N ASN A 16 -19.17 -3.70 -43.60
CA ASN A 16 -19.89 -2.64 -44.31
C ASN A 16 -20.43 -3.20 -45.62
N GLY A 17 -21.71 -3.00 -45.85
CA GLY A 17 -22.32 -3.25 -47.11
C GLY A 17 -23.44 -2.25 -47.43
N GLY A 18 -23.19 -1.43 -48.43
CA GLY A 18 -24.19 -0.99 -49.39
C GLY A 18 -24.80 0.40 -49.24
N ALA A 19 -24.25 1.32 -50.01
CA ALA A 19 -24.89 2.60 -50.33
C ALA A 19 -26.18 2.41 -51.13
N ASP A 20 -27.17 3.27 -50.96
CA ASP A 20 -27.90 3.81 -52.14
C ASP A 20 -28.40 5.24 -51.87
N ASP A 21 -28.16 6.05 -52.85
CA ASP A 21 -28.37 7.48 -52.95
C ASP A 21 -29.79 7.73 -53.51
N ARG A 22 -30.62 8.55 -52.87
CA ARG A 22 -31.68 9.32 -53.56
C ARG A 22 -32.07 10.57 -52.78
N ARG A 23 -31.64 11.70 -53.35
CA ARG A 23 -32.19 13.02 -53.04
C ARG A 23 -33.67 13.08 -53.42
N SER A 24 -34.48 13.66 -52.51
CA SER A 24 -35.62 14.46 -52.92
C SER A 24 -35.90 15.56 -51.89
N THR A 25 -35.81 16.76 -52.35
CA THR A 25 -36.25 18.02 -51.77
C THR A 25 -37.76 18.06 -51.64
N VAL A 26 -38.30 18.29 -50.44
CA VAL A 26 -39.64 18.91 -50.29
C VAL A 26 -39.64 19.83 -49.08
N SER A 27 -40.23 20.97 -49.35
CA SER A 27 -40.31 22.22 -48.61
C SER A 27 -40.92 22.19 -47.23
N ARG A 28 -40.53 23.22 -46.47
CA ARG A 28 -41.10 23.70 -45.20
C ARG A 28 -42.61 23.79 -45.19
N GLN A 29 -43.21 23.25 -44.14
CA GLN A 29 -44.36 23.88 -43.51
C GLN A 29 -44.22 23.82 -41.99
N VAL A 30 -44.11 25.01 -41.39
CA VAL A 30 -44.18 25.22 -39.96
C VAL A 30 -45.65 25.09 -39.56
N SER A 31 -46.03 24.09 -38.79
CA SER A 31 -47.27 24.07 -38.06
C SER A 31 -46.95 23.85 -36.58
N THR A 32 -47.10 24.93 -35.85
CA THR A 32 -47.18 24.93 -34.40
C THR A 32 -48.43 24.18 -33.98
N MET A 33 -48.26 22.92 -33.57
CA MET A 33 -49.31 22.23 -32.78
C MET A 33 -48.74 21.93 -31.41
N SER A 34 -49.20 22.72 -30.44
CA SER A 34 -49.12 22.42 -29.02
C SER A 34 -49.87 21.13 -28.77
N ARG A 35 -49.15 20.02 -28.68
CA ARG A 35 -49.69 18.78 -28.11
C ARG A 35 -49.57 18.86 -26.61
N ALA A 36 -50.60 19.37 -25.95
CA ALA A 36 -50.86 19.02 -24.57
C ALA A 36 -50.99 17.48 -24.50
N ARG A 37 -50.01 16.78 -24.02
CA ARG A 37 -50.14 15.39 -23.62
C ARG A 37 -51.07 15.36 -22.43
N SER A 38 -52.31 15.00 -22.65
CA SER A 38 -53.18 14.54 -21.59
C SER A 38 -52.53 13.30 -21.00
N TYR A 39 -51.97 13.40 -19.82
CA TYR A 39 -51.71 12.23 -19.02
C TYR A 39 -53.08 11.65 -18.69
N ALA A 40 -53.45 10.60 -19.43
CA ALA A 40 -54.54 9.75 -18.98
C ALA A 40 -54.14 9.25 -17.59
N SER A 41 -54.91 9.63 -16.61
CA SER A 41 -54.88 9.07 -15.28
C SER A 41 -55.16 7.58 -15.41
N THR A 42 -54.15 6.77 -15.65
CA THR A 42 -54.23 5.36 -15.30
C THR A 42 -54.39 5.34 -13.80
N ALA A 43 -55.58 4.93 -13.36
CA ALA A 43 -55.85 4.70 -11.96
C ALA A 43 -54.64 3.98 -11.35
N ALA A 44 -53.92 4.68 -10.44
CA ALA A 44 -52.90 4.07 -9.69
C ALA A 44 -53.54 2.92 -8.93
N THR A 45 -53.37 1.71 -9.41
CA THR A 45 -53.58 0.52 -8.59
C THR A 45 -52.71 0.77 -7.37
N SER A 46 -53.34 1.03 -6.25
CA SER A 46 -52.64 1.10 -4.95
C SER A 46 -51.99 -0.27 -4.78
N VAL A 47 -50.71 -0.35 -5.16
CA VAL A 47 -49.90 -1.49 -4.79
C VAL A 47 -49.85 -1.41 -3.28
N SER A 48 -50.64 -2.27 -2.65
CA SER A 48 -50.55 -2.48 -1.20
C SER A 48 -49.10 -2.91 -0.94
N ILE A 49 -48.28 -1.97 -0.45
CA ILE A 49 -46.93 -2.27 -0.03
C ILE A 49 -47.07 -3.05 1.28
N THR A 50 -47.38 -4.33 1.16
CA THR A 50 -47.34 -5.30 2.27
C THR A 50 -45.96 -5.91 2.42
N GLY A 51 -44.97 -5.43 1.65
CA GLY A 51 -43.57 -5.85 1.72
C GLY A 51 -42.80 -5.15 2.82
N ASP A 52 -41.71 -5.75 3.23
CA ASP A 52 -40.75 -5.16 4.13
C ASP A 52 -40.26 -3.79 3.59
N ILE A 53 -40.60 -2.70 4.27
CA ILE A 53 -40.21 -1.33 3.89
C ILE A 53 -38.69 -1.11 3.95
N SER A 54 -37.95 -1.98 4.66
CA SER A 54 -36.49 -1.95 4.72
C SER A 54 -35.82 -2.25 3.35
N SER A 55 -36.60 -2.82 2.39
CA SER A 55 -36.13 -3.04 1.00
C SER A 55 -36.02 -1.75 0.17
N GLN A 56 -36.52 -0.62 0.66
CA GLN A 56 -36.53 0.66 -0.07
C GLN A 56 -35.27 1.47 0.29
N LEU A 57 -34.13 1.13 -0.33
CA LEU A 57 -32.82 1.67 0.00
C LEU A 57 -32.40 2.90 -0.83
N HIS A 58 -32.97 3.13 -2.03
CA HIS A 58 -32.53 4.17 -2.97
C HIS A 58 -32.54 5.58 -2.38
N GLY A 59 -33.46 5.88 -1.47
CA GLY A 59 -33.51 7.19 -0.77
C GLY A 59 -32.22 7.52 -0.02
N GLY A 60 -31.56 6.47 0.52
CA GLY A 60 -30.33 6.61 1.28
C GLY A 60 -29.09 6.98 0.43
N TYR A 61 -29.15 6.82 -0.90
CA TYR A 61 -28.00 7.10 -1.78
C TYR A 61 -28.36 7.78 -3.11
N SER A 62 -29.59 8.27 -3.28
CA SER A 62 -30.04 8.99 -4.49
C SER A 62 -29.34 10.33 -4.66
N HIS A 63 -29.13 11.07 -3.57
CA HIS A 63 -28.47 12.39 -3.57
C HIS A 63 -26.96 12.25 -3.28
N PRO A 64 -26.06 13.06 -3.92
CA PRO A 64 -24.61 13.00 -3.67
C PRO A 64 -24.24 13.11 -2.19
N LEU A 65 -24.85 14.02 -1.46
CA LEU A 65 -24.60 14.21 -0.03
C LEU A 65 -25.03 12.98 0.80
N ALA A 66 -26.19 12.37 0.44
CA ALA A 66 -26.63 11.14 1.09
C ALA A 66 -25.63 10.00 0.86
N ARG A 67 -25.08 9.87 -0.37
CA ARG A 67 -23.99 8.92 -0.64
C ARG A 67 -22.76 9.16 0.20
N ALA A 68 -22.33 10.42 0.36
CA ALA A 68 -21.19 10.77 1.20
C ALA A 68 -21.42 10.39 2.68
N TRP A 69 -22.66 10.49 3.18
CA TRP A 69 -23.01 10.07 4.54
C TRP A 69 -22.98 8.56 4.76
N GLN A 70 -23.09 7.75 3.68
CA GLN A 70 -22.97 6.29 3.78
C GLN A 70 -21.50 5.84 3.93
N ALA A 71 -20.55 6.70 3.62
CA ALA A 71 -19.14 6.36 3.78
C ALA A 71 -18.76 6.39 5.27
N GLU A 72 -18.40 5.23 5.82
CA GLU A 72 -17.96 5.10 7.21
C GLU A 72 -16.64 5.83 7.48
N ARG A 73 -15.80 5.96 6.46
CA ARG A 73 -14.50 6.64 6.50
C ARG A 73 -14.24 7.36 5.19
N GLN A 74 -13.63 8.52 5.29
CA GLN A 74 -13.12 9.28 4.15
C GLN A 74 -11.60 9.31 4.21
N LEU A 75 -10.96 9.16 3.05
CA LEU A 75 -9.51 9.27 2.95
C LEU A 75 -9.07 10.70 3.31
N THR A 76 -8.13 10.78 4.23
CA THR A 76 -7.48 12.05 4.60
C THR A 76 -5.96 11.93 4.46
N LYS A 77 -5.28 13.06 4.29
CA LYS A 77 -3.81 13.09 4.17
C LYS A 77 -3.10 12.51 5.40
N SER A 78 -3.72 12.56 6.57
CA SER A 78 -3.16 11.99 7.81
C SER A 78 -3.21 10.46 7.87
N MET A 79 -3.99 9.80 7.02
CA MET A 79 -4.05 8.34 6.92
C MET A 79 -2.95 7.77 6.03
N LEU A 80 -2.22 8.60 5.27
CA LEU A 80 -1.28 8.18 4.26
C LEU A 80 0.15 8.10 4.82
N ILE A 81 0.85 6.99 4.52
CA ILE A 81 2.29 6.84 4.72
C ILE A 81 2.94 6.65 3.35
N TYR A 82 3.91 7.50 3.02
CA TYR A 82 4.62 7.44 1.73
C TYR A 82 5.89 6.60 1.82
N PRO A 83 6.04 5.51 1.02
CA PRO A 83 7.24 4.68 1.00
C PRO A 83 8.39 5.36 0.26
N LEU A 84 9.59 5.32 0.84
CA LEU A 84 10.82 5.88 0.29
C LEU A 84 11.94 4.85 0.24
N PHE A 85 12.65 4.75 -0.88
CA PHE A 85 13.83 3.91 -1.06
C PHE A 85 15.09 4.78 -0.98
N ILE A 86 15.90 4.55 0.05
CA ILE A 86 17.05 5.36 0.38
C ILE A 86 18.34 4.60 0.15
N THR A 87 19.26 5.17 -0.65
CA THR A 87 20.53 4.54 -0.99
C THR A 87 21.70 5.13 -0.20
N ASP A 88 22.79 4.40 -0.16
CA ASP A 88 24.09 4.80 0.39
C ASP A 88 24.89 5.76 -0.50
N ASN A 89 24.49 5.93 -1.79
CA ASN A 89 25.02 7.00 -2.64
C ASN A 89 24.27 8.30 -2.37
N PRO A 90 24.87 9.34 -1.78
CA PRO A 90 24.17 10.54 -1.33
C PRO A 90 23.50 11.34 -2.46
N ASP A 91 24.01 11.26 -3.69
CA ASP A 91 23.51 12.01 -4.86
C ASP A 91 22.61 11.18 -5.77
N GLU A 92 22.33 9.93 -5.43
CA GLU A 92 21.46 9.03 -6.21
C GLU A 92 20.07 9.64 -6.41
N GLU A 93 19.58 9.56 -7.64
CA GLU A 93 18.17 9.80 -8.00
C GLU A 93 17.82 8.98 -9.25
N THR A 94 17.61 7.68 -9.06
CA THR A 94 17.37 6.73 -10.15
C THR A 94 15.92 6.26 -10.15
N LEU A 95 15.26 6.41 -11.30
CA LEU A 95 13.91 5.87 -11.52
C LEU A 95 13.92 4.35 -11.36
N ILE A 96 12.90 3.81 -10.70
CA ILE A 96 12.68 2.38 -10.58
C ILE A 96 11.80 1.93 -11.75
N PRO A 97 12.34 1.21 -12.76
CA PRO A 97 11.59 0.93 -14.00
C PRO A 97 10.30 0.16 -13.79
N SER A 98 10.30 -0.76 -12.83
CA SER A 98 9.13 -1.60 -12.50
C SER A 98 8.10 -0.90 -11.61
N LEU A 99 8.40 0.30 -11.08
CA LEU A 99 7.53 1.02 -10.15
C LEU A 99 7.32 2.46 -10.66
N PRO A 100 6.29 2.71 -11.48
CA PRO A 100 6.09 3.97 -12.19
C PRO A 100 6.18 5.21 -11.28
N GLY A 101 6.97 6.21 -11.67
CA GLY A 101 7.10 7.47 -10.94
C GLY A 101 7.83 7.39 -9.60
N GLN A 102 8.34 6.22 -9.20
CA GLN A 102 9.08 6.05 -7.95
C GLN A 102 10.60 5.95 -8.21
N TYR A 103 11.38 6.45 -7.26
CA TYR A 103 12.83 6.58 -7.38
C TYR A 103 13.54 6.04 -6.16
N ARG A 104 14.75 5.53 -6.34
CA ARG A 104 15.75 5.43 -5.28
C ARG A 104 16.40 6.79 -5.12
N ARG A 105 16.59 7.23 -3.88
CA ARG A 105 17.21 8.54 -3.59
C ARG A 105 18.26 8.44 -2.51
N GLY A 106 19.35 9.16 -2.74
CA GLY A 106 20.36 9.42 -1.74
C GLY A 106 20.00 10.60 -0.83
N LEU A 107 20.76 10.77 0.24
CA LEU A 107 20.49 11.76 1.30
C LEU A 107 20.35 13.19 0.76
N ASN A 108 21.21 13.60 -0.19
CA ASN A 108 21.20 14.97 -0.75
C ASN A 108 19.91 15.27 -1.54
N LYS A 109 19.19 14.24 -2.02
CA LYS A 109 17.95 14.38 -2.81
C LYS A 109 16.69 14.36 -1.95
N LEU A 110 16.74 13.86 -0.71
CA LEU A 110 15.55 13.68 0.13
C LEU A 110 14.86 14.99 0.51
N VAL A 111 15.60 15.94 1.05
CA VAL A 111 15.02 17.20 1.53
C VAL A 111 14.43 18.03 0.39
N PRO A 112 15.10 18.25 -0.75
CA PRO A 112 14.53 18.93 -1.89
C PRO A 112 13.25 18.24 -2.42
N PHE A 113 13.25 16.90 -2.50
CA PHE A 113 12.11 16.11 -2.96
C PHE A 113 10.90 16.18 -2.01
N LEU A 114 11.13 16.06 -0.70
CA LEU A 114 10.04 16.01 0.28
C LEU A 114 9.44 17.40 0.58
N ARG A 115 10.19 18.47 0.44
CA ARG A 115 9.73 19.83 0.79
C ARG A 115 8.41 20.20 0.11
N PRO A 116 8.22 20.06 -1.22
CA PRO A 116 6.94 20.34 -1.87
C PRO A 116 5.83 19.39 -1.41
N LEU A 117 6.10 18.12 -1.14
CA LEU A 117 5.09 17.17 -0.66
C LEU A 117 4.62 17.51 0.75
N ILE A 118 5.54 17.94 1.63
CA ILE A 118 5.19 18.40 2.98
C ILE A 118 4.35 19.69 2.91
N ALA A 119 4.68 20.59 1.99
CA ALA A 119 3.86 21.79 1.77
C ALA A 119 2.43 21.44 1.30
N LYS A 120 2.26 20.36 0.55
CA LYS A 120 0.95 19.79 0.16
C LYS A 120 0.27 18.96 1.27
N GLY A 121 0.89 18.84 2.44
CA GLY A 121 0.29 18.17 3.60
C GLY A 121 0.74 16.73 3.85
N LEU A 122 1.86 16.28 3.27
CA LEU A 122 2.46 14.99 3.65
C LEU A 122 2.78 14.96 5.14
N LYS A 123 2.28 13.95 5.85
CA LYS A 123 2.42 13.82 7.32
C LYS A 123 3.36 12.69 7.73
N SER A 124 3.49 11.64 6.91
CA SER A 124 4.24 10.44 7.29
C SER A 124 4.95 9.78 6.10
N VAL A 125 6.13 9.24 6.38
CA VAL A 125 6.94 8.44 5.46
C VAL A 125 7.34 7.13 6.10
N ILE A 126 7.61 6.10 5.27
CA ILE A 126 8.29 4.88 5.69
C ILE A 126 9.56 4.69 4.87
N LEU A 127 10.68 4.46 5.54
CA LEU A 127 12.01 4.39 4.96
C LEU A 127 12.42 2.93 4.74
N PHE A 128 12.90 2.63 3.53
CA PHE A 128 13.53 1.37 3.14
C PHE A 128 14.98 1.65 2.74
N GLY A 129 15.94 1.04 3.41
CA GLY A 129 17.35 1.16 3.06
C GLY A 129 17.69 0.30 1.83
N VAL A 130 18.48 0.84 0.92
CA VAL A 130 18.92 0.15 -0.30
C VAL A 130 20.43 0.34 -0.45
N PRO A 131 21.25 -0.47 0.24
CA PRO A 131 22.69 -0.42 0.05
C PRO A 131 23.03 -0.88 -1.38
N LEU A 132 23.75 -0.05 -2.12
CA LEU A 132 24.17 -0.30 -3.49
C LEU A 132 25.52 -1.04 -3.57
N GLN A 133 26.35 -0.86 -2.54
CA GLN A 133 27.65 -1.48 -2.50
C GLN A 133 27.55 -2.96 -2.09
N PRO A 134 28.14 -3.89 -2.86
CA PRO A 134 28.11 -5.32 -2.53
C PRO A 134 28.68 -5.63 -1.15
N GLU A 135 29.67 -4.89 -0.72
CA GLU A 135 30.37 -5.03 0.57
C GLU A 135 29.48 -4.67 1.77
N ALA A 136 28.39 -3.94 1.54
CA ALA A 136 27.38 -3.64 2.55
C ALA A 136 26.45 -4.83 2.84
N LYS A 137 26.61 -5.96 2.14
CA LYS A 137 25.77 -7.14 2.29
C LYS A 137 26.59 -8.34 2.78
N ASP A 138 26.22 -8.87 3.94
CA ASP A 138 26.83 -10.06 4.51
C ASP A 138 25.78 -11.08 4.98
N ALA A 139 26.19 -12.19 5.62
CA ALA A 139 25.24 -13.21 6.08
C ALA A 139 24.36 -12.77 7.26
N LEU A 140 24.77 -11.73 8.00
CA LEU A 140 24.11 -11.26 9.22
C LEU A 140 23.36 -9.93 9.02
N GLY A 141 23.50 -9.28 7.85
CA GLY A 141 22.95 -7.96 7.59
C GLY A 141 23.54 -6.89 8.53
N THR A 142 24.89 -6.92 8.74
CA THR A 142 25.53 -6.06 9.73
C THR A 142 25.42 -4.58 9.42
N SER A 143 25.27 -4.19 8.16
CA SER A 143 25.11 -2.78 7.76
C SER A 143 23.70 -2.23 7.98
N ALA A 144 22.72 -3.05 8.43
CA ALA A 144 21.36 -2.58 8.67
C ALA A 144 21.28 -1.48 9.74
N ASP A 145 22.11 -1.55 10.76
CA ASP A 145 22.20 -0.58 11.87
C ASP A 145 23.50 0.23 11.85
N ASP A 146 24.19 0.30 10.72
CA ASP A 146 25.32 1.20 10.55
C ASP A 146 24.90 2.64 10.84
N PRO A 147 25.55 3.34 11.80
CA PRO A 147 25.24 4.73 12.16
C PRO A 147 25.35 5.72 10.99
N THR A 148 26.10 5.37 9.95
CA THR A 148 26.29 6.13 8.71
C THR A 148 25.46 5.60 7.55
N GLY A 149 24.80 4.45 7.75
CA GLY A 149 23.98 3.79 6.76
C GLY A 149 22.74 4.60 6.35
N PRO A 150 22.13 4.26 5.21
CA PRO A 150 21.13 5.11 4.57
C PRO A 150 19.91 5.38 5.44
N VAL A 151 19.43 4.42 6.22
CA VAL A 151 18.24 4.60 7.07
C VAL A 151 18.51 5.50 8.25
N ILE A 152 19.57 5.21 9.04
CA ILE A 152 19.91 6.01 10.25
C ILE A 152 20.26 7.44 9.86
N ALA A 153 21.07 7.64 8.82
CA ALA A 153 21.41 8.97 8.33
C ALA A 153 20.18 9.74 7.86
N SER A 154 19.23 9.06 7.16
CA SER A 154 17.96 9.67 6.73
C SER A 154 17.06 10.05 7.90
N ILE A 155 16.93 9.20 8.92
CA ILE A 155 16.15 9.51 10.12
C ILE A 155 16.68 10.81 10.74
N ARG A 156 17.99 10.91 10.99
CA ARG A 156 18.61 12.10 11.58
C ARG A 156 18.43 13.35 10.70
N LEU A 157 18.61 13.21 9.39
CA LEU A 157 18.42 14.31 8.42
C LEU A 157 16.98 14.82 8.42
N LEU A 158 16.01 13.91 8.31
CA LEU A 158 14.58 14.26 8.21
C LEU A 158 14.05 14.82 9.55
N ARG A 159 14.49 14.29 10.67
CA ARG A 159 14.17 14.84 12.00
C ARG A 159 14.59 16.31 12.13
N LYS A 160 15.77 16.65 11.60
CA LYS A 160 16.28 18.01 11.60
C LYS A 160 15.57 18.92 10.59
N ALA A 161 15.35 18.41 9.37
CA ALA A 161 14.77 19.21 8.28
C ALA A 161 13.26 19.43 8.41
N PHE A 162 12.54 18.45 8.97
CA PHE A 162 11.08 18.41 9.05
C PHE A 162 10.62 17.89 10.42
N PRO A 163 10.68 18.69 11.49
CA PRO A 163 10.37 18.22 12.85
C PRO A 163 8.96 17.65 13.05
N SER A 164 8.00 18.07 12.21
CA SER A 164 6.59 17.60 12.24
C SER A 164 6.33 16.35 11.40
N LEU A 165 7.30 15.89 10.59
CA LEU A 165 7.14 14.70 9.77
C LEU A 165 7.24 13.44 10.64
N PHE A 166 6.22 12.58 10.57
CA PHE A 166 6.26 11.28 11.25
C PHE A 166 7.10 10.30 10.43
N ILE A 167 8.18 9.81 11.00
CA ILE A 167 9.15 8.93 10.35
C ILE A 167 8.97 7.52 10.86
N THR A 168 8.56 6.61 9.97
CA THR A 168 8.56 5.17 10.19
C THR A 168 9.80 4.57 9.53
N ALA A 169 10.48 3.65 10.19
CA ALA A 169 11.57 2.85 9.62
C ALA A 169 11.10 1.40 9.45
N ASP A 170 11.16 0.88 8.24
CA ASP A 170 11.00 -0.56 8.01
C ASP A 170 12.18 -1.30 8.62
N VAL A 171 11.91 -2.38 9.36
CA VAL A 171 12.95 -3.18 10.00
C VAL A 171 12.98 -4.55 9.37
N CYS A 172 13.99 -4.80 8.55
CA CYS A 172 14.22 -6.07 7.88
C CYS A 172 15.72 -6.25 7.60
N LEU A 173 16.14 -7.48 7.38
CA LEU A 173 17.52 -7.78 6.98
C LEU A 173 17.66 -8.04 5.48
N CYS A 174 16.57 -8.23 4.73
CA CYS A 174 16.63 -8.70 3.34
C CYS A 174 17.34 -7.74 2.37
N GLU A 175 17.42 -6.47 2.68
CA GLU A 175 18.17 -5.46 1.92
C GLU A 175 19.69 -5.56 2.19
N TYR A 176 20.07 -6.09 3.35
CA TYR A 176 21.42 -6.09 3.90
C TYR A 176 22.06 -7.48 3.96
N THR A 177 21.27 -8.54 3.73
CA THR A 177 21.82 -9.89 3.67
C THR A 177 22.30 -10.25 2.26
N SER A 178 23.45 -10.93 2.16
CA SER A 178 24.00 -11.39 0.89
C SER A 178 23.11 -12.41 0.18
N HIS A 179 22.29 -13.13 0.92
CA HIS A 179 21.32 -14.10 0.42
C HIS A 179 19.91 -13.52 0.19
N GLY A 180 19.62 -12.28 0.61
CA GLY A 180 18.33 -11.61 0.38
C GLY A 180 17.15 -12.15 1.21
N HIS A 181 17.36 -13.03 2.19
CA HIS A 181 16.32 -13.47 3.12
C HIS A 181 16.19 -12.50 4.31
N CYS A 182 14.99 -12.50 4.94
CA CYS A 182 14.62 -11.55 5.99
C CYS A 182 15.15 -11.91 7.39
N GLY A 183 16.10 -12.80 7.50
CA GLY A 183 16.71 -13.24 8.76
C GLY A 183 18.01 -14.00 8.52
N ILE A 184 18.63 -14.42 9.61
CA ILE A 184 19.87 -15.20 9.61
C ILE A 184 19.57 -16.63 9.26
N LEU A 185 20.39 -17.25 8.42
CA LEU A 185 20.23 -18.64 7.99
C LEU A 185 21.16 -19.59 8.74
N ARG A 186 20.74 -20.84 8.84
CA ARG A 186 21.60 -21.96 9.25
C ARG A 186 22.40 -22.47 8.05
N GLU A 187 23.33 -23.37 8.29
CA GLU A 187 24.17 -23.99 7.26
C GLU A 187 23.33 -24.75 6.20
N ASP A 188 22.19 -25.30 6.58
CA ASP A 188 21.25 -25.98 5.68
C ASP A 188 20.36 -25.01 4.87
N GLY A 189 20.54 -23.70 5.01
CA GLY A 189 19.76 -22.66 4.36
C GLY A 189 18.41 -22.38 5.02
N SER A 190 18.05 -23.07 6.09
CA SER A 190 16.82 -22.79 6.85
C SER A 190 16.99 -21.55 7.74
N LEU A 191 15.87 -20.86 8.02
CA LEU A 191 15.85 -19.67 8.86
C LEU A 191 16.20 -20.02 10.32
N ASN A 192 17.17 -19.31 10.90
CA ASN A 192 17.45 -19.34 12.33
C ASN A 192 16.62 -18.27 13.04
N ASN A 193 15.43 -18.63 13.50
CA ASN A 193 14.50 -17.69 14.09
C ASN A 193 15.07 -16.95 15.30
N ALA A 194 15.76 -17.63 16.20
CA ALA A 194 16.27 -17.01 17.43
C ALA A 194 17.32 -15.93 17.14
N LEU A 195 18.34 -16.23 16.32
CA LEU A 195 19.35 -15.25 15.92
C LEU A 195 18.75 -14.12 15.07
N SER A 196 17.76 -14.44 14.23
CA SER A 196 17.05 -13.44 13.44
C SER A 196 16.29 -12.44 14.30
N VAL A 197 15.56 -12.91 15.30
CA VAL A 197 14.78 -12.08 16.23
C VAL A 197 15.70 -11.18 17.04
N ASP A 198 16.81 -11.70 17.52
CA ASP A 198 17.82 -10.93 18.27
C ASP A 198 18.37 -9.81 17.38
N ARG A 199 18.85 -10.14 16.19
CA ARG A 199 19.40 -9.17 15.23
C ARG A 199 18.37 -8.11 14.78
N ILE A 200 17.14 -8.51 14.47
CA ILE A 200 16.04 -7.61 14.10
C ILE A 200 15.75 -6.62 15.25
N SER A 201 15.78 -7.09 16.48
CA SER A 201 15.54 -6.23 17.63
C SER A 201 16.67 -5.20 17.85
N ASP A 202 17.91 -5.53 17.54
CA ASP A 202 19.05 -4.57 17.56
C ASP A 202 18.85 -3.48 16.50
N VAL A 203 18.52 -3.87 15.26
CA VAL A 203 18.25 -2.91 14.18
C VAL A 203 17.09 -1.98 14.53
N ALA A 204 16.00 -2.52 15.10
CA ALA A 204 14.86 -1.71 15.54
C ALA A 204 15.29 -0.69 16.60
N MET A 205 16.12 -1.09 17.57
CA MET A 205 16.64 -0.20 18.60
C MET A 205 17.51 0.90 18.00
N ALA A 206 18.45 0.58 17.10
CA ALA A 206 19.29 1.57 16.45
C ALA A 206 18.48 2.63 15.69
N TYR A 207 17.38 2.22 15.02
CA TYR A 207 16.49 3.16 14.33
C TYR A 207 15.69 4.02 15.32
N ALA A 208 15.21 3.44 16.42
CA ALA A 208 14.53 4.18 17.48
C ALA A 208 15.43 5.23 18.13
N GLU A 209 16.67 4.87 18.46
CA GLU A 209 17.69 5.76 19.03
C GLU A 209 18.13 6.86 18.04
N ALA A 210 18.14 6.56 16.73
CA ALA A 210 18.38 7.56 15.69
C ALA A 210 17.26 8.60 15.59
N GLY A 211 16.09 8.35 16.21
CA GLY A 211 14.96 9.26 16.28
C GLY A 211 13.77 8.88 15.41
N ALA A 212 13.65 7.64 14.94
CA ALA A 212 12.42 7.16 14.31
C ALA A 212 11.24 7.28 15.29
N HIS A 213 10.09 7.74 14.78
CA HIS A 213 8.86 7.79 15.58
C HIS A 213 8.17 6.43 15.64
N CYS A 214 8.42 5.59 14.63
CA CYS A 214 7.85 4.25 14.52
C CYS A 214 8.88 3.29 13.95
N VAL A 215 8.98 2.10 14.53
CA VAL A 215 9.70 0.96 13.96
C VAL A 215 8.70 -0.08 13.48
N ALA A 216 8.90 -0.60 12.25
CA ALA A 216 7.95 -1.44 11.57
C ALA A 216 8.59 -2.75 11.09
N PRO A 217 8.72 -3.78 11.97
CA PRO A 217 9.37 -5.03 11.61
C PRO A 217 8.57 -5.83 10.57
N SER A 218 9.16 -6.00 9.39
CA SER A 218 8.56 -6.65 8.22
C SER A 218 9.14 -8.03 7.89
N ASP A 219 10.02 -8.53 8.73
CA ASP A 219 10.77 -9.78 8.58
C ASP A 219 9.94 -11.06 8.75
N MET A 220 8.88 -11.00 9.56
CA MET A 220 7.95 -12.11 9.88
C MET A 220 8.52 -13.20 10.78
N ASN A 221 9.65 -13.01 11.47
CA ASN A 221 10.15 -13.98 12.45
C ASN A 221 9.23 -14.03 13.69
N ASP A 222 9.03 -15.23 14.23
CA ASP A 222 8.17 -15.42 15.40
C ASP A 222 8.83 -14.87 16.68
N GLY A 223 8.09 -14.04 17.43
CA GLY A 223 8.56 -13.43 18.69
C GLY A 223 9.27 -12.09 18.54
N ARG A 224 9.44 -11.58 17.32
CA ARG A 224 10.14 -10.32 17.05
C ARG A 224 9.50 -9.09 17.69
N ILE A 225 8.15 -9.07 17.72
CA ILE A 225 7.42 -7.92 18.29
C ILE A 225 7.70 -7.82 19.79
N ARG A 226 7.64 -8.96 20.49
CA ARG A 226 7.97 -9.03 21.92
C ARG A 226 9.42 -8.62 22.18
N ALA A 227 10.36 -9.13 21.41
CA ALA A 227 11.77 -8.82 21.58
C ALA A 227 12.05 -7.32 21.44
N ILE A 228 11.51 -6.68 20.40
CA ILE A 228 11.63 -5.22 20.19
C ILE A 228 10.96 -4.45 21.35
N LYS A 229 9.72 -4.82 21.72
CA LYS A 229 9.00 -4.14 22.83
C LYS A 229 9.78 -4.21 24.14
N LEU A 230 10.37 -5.35 24.47
CA LEU A 230 11.19 -5.50 25.68
C LEU A 230 12.43 -4.61 25.64
N LYS A 231 13.17 -4.55 24.52
CA LYS A 231 14.33 -3.65 24.39
C LYS A 231 13.91 -2.17 24.49
N LEU A 232 12.80 -1.77 23.89
CA LEU A 232 12.27 -0.40 24.03
C LEU A 232 11.90 -0.05 25.47
N ILE A 233 11.37 -1.00 26.23
CA ILE A 233 11.04 -0.84 27.67
C ILE A 233 12.35 -0.71 28.49
N GLU A 234 13.30 -1.60 28.27
CA GLU A 234 14.59 -1.61 28.96
C GLU A 234 15.35 -0.31 28.74
N ALA A 235 15.35 0.22 27.49
CA ALA A 235 15.94 1.50 27.16
C ALA A 235 15.12 2.73 27.65
N GLY A 236 13.94 2.53 28.23
CA GLY A 236 13.09 3.59 28.76
C GLY A 236 12.44 4.47 27.68
N ILE A 237 12.37 4.01 26.43
CA ILE A 237 11.83 4.77 25.29
C ILE A 237 10.53 4.20 24.69
N ALA A 238 9.98 3.12 25.25
CA ALA A 238 8.75 2.51 24.77
C ALA A 238 7.55 3.48 24.71
N HIS A 239 7.55 4.54 25.51
CA HIS A 239 6.52 5.57 25.51
C HIS A 239 6.69 6.63 24.41
N LYS A 240 7.75 6.56 23.60
CA LYS A 240 8.07 7.53 22.54
C LYS A 240 8.10 6.93 21.15
N VAL A 241 8.20 5.60 21.05
CA VAL A 241 8.39 4.88 19.78
C VAL A 241 7.22 3.93 19.55
N VAL A 242 6.51 4.15 18.46
CA VAL A 242 5.41 3.26 18.03
C VAL A 242 5.99 1.98 17.45
N LEU A 243 5.44 0.83 17.84
CA LEU A 243 5.75 -0.48 17.27
C LEU A 243 4.62 -0.91 16.33
N MET A 244 4.85 -0.79 15.02
CA MET A 244 3.90 -1.18 13.97
C MET A 244 4.27 -2.55 13.40
N SER A 245 3.50 -3.56 13.74
CA SER A 245 3.77 -4.92 13.27
C SER A 245 3.21 -5.17 11.88
N TYR A 246 4.02 -5.72 10.98
CA TYR A 246 3.52 -6.43 9.80
C TYR A 246 2.90 -7.77 10.22
N SER A 247 1.76 -7.73 10.90
CA SER A 247 1.17 -8.89 11.57
C SER A 247 0.68 -9.95 10.59
N ALA A 248 0.10 -9.53 9.46
CA ALA A 248 -0.39 -10.42 8.42
C ALA A 248 0.24 -10.05 7.06
N LYS A 249 1.49 -10.50 6.85
CA LYS A 249 2.20 -10.33 5.58
C LYS A 249 2.20 -11.65 4.82
N PHE A 250 1.52 -11.68 3.68
CA PHE A 250 1.38 -12.85 2.84
C PHE A 250 2.48 -12.97 1.81
N SER A 251 2.89 -14.17 1.50
CA SER A 251 3.76 -14.45 0.34
C SER A 251 2.95 -14.26 -0.96
N GLY A 252 3.61 -13.82 -2.04
CA GLY A 252 2.89 -13.64 -3.30
C GLY A 252 3.72 -12.98 -4.39
N CYS A 253 3.10 -12.82 -5.57
CA CYS A 253 3.72 -12.24 -6.77
C CYS A 253 3.72 -10.69 -6.77
N LEU A 254 2.92 -10.04 -5.91
CA LEU A 254 2.73 -8.58 -5.91
C LEU A 254 3.92 -7.77 -5.39
N TYR A 255 5.03 -8.44 -5.00
CA TYR A 255 6.23 -7.79 -4.50
C TYR A 255 7.33 -7.59 -5.56
N GLY A 256 7.10 -7.98 -6.80
CA GLY A 256 8.12 -7.87 -7.87
C GLY A 256 8.76 -6.48 -7.95
N PRO A 257 7.97 -5.40 -8.13
CA PRO A 257 8.53 -4.06 -8.22
C PRO A 257 9.24 -3.57 -6.94
N PHE A 258 8.78 -4.00 -5.75
CA PHE A 258 9.47 -3.70 -4.50
C PHE A 258 10.83 -4.40 -4.41
N ARG A 259 10.92 -5.68 -4.79
CA ARG A 259 12.19 -6.43 -4.77
C ARG A 259 13.22 -5.83 -5.70
N ASP A 260 12.77 -5.35 -6.86
CA ASP A 260 13.59 -4.58 -7.79
C ASP A 260 14.06 -3.27 -7.15
N ALA A 261 13.14 -2.51 -6.55
CA ALA A 261 13.43 -1.24 -5.90
C ALA A 261 14.43 -1.37 -4.73
N ALA A 262 14.24 -2.36 -3.87
CA ALA A 262 15.01 -2.57 -2.66
C ALA A 262 16.27 -3.44 -2.85
N GLY A 263 16.48 -4.01 -4.04
CA GLY A 263 17.59 -4.94 -4.30
C GLY A 263 17.59 -6.13 -3.35
N SER A 264 16.38 -6.61 -2.98
CA SER A 264 16.17 -7.61 -1.93
C SER A 264 15.59 -8.93 -2.44
N THR A 265 15.83 -9.28 -3.69
CA THR A 265 15.44 -10.56 -4.25
C THR A 265 16.28 -11.68 -3.62
N PRO A 266 15.65 -12.75 -3.07
CA PRO A 266 16.41 -13.89 -2.56
C PRO A 266 17.30 -14.51 -3.64
N SER A 267 18.55 -14.82 -3.29
CA SER A 267 19.51 -15.47 -4.20
C SER A 267 19.20 -16.94 -4.45
N PHE A 268 18.44 -17.56 -3.55
CA PHE A 268 17.91 -18.92 -3.66
C PHE A 268 16.58 -19.07 -2.93
N GLY A 269 15.80 -20.08 -3.27
CA GLY A 269 14.52 -20.37 -2.63
C GLY A 269 13.49 -19.26 -2.77
N ASP A 270 12.65 -19.14 -1.76
CA ASP A 270 11.62 -18.09 -1.66
C ASP A 270 11.32 -17.77 -0.17
N ARG A 271 10.34 -16.89 0.07
CA ARG A 271 9.99 -16.44 1.43
C ARG A 271 8.76 -17.15 2.01
N ARG A 272 8.28 -18.24 1.38
CA ARG A 272 7.06 -18.95 1.80
C ARG A 272 7.20 -19.66 3.13
N CYS A 273 8.43 -19.96 3.55
CA CYS A 273 8.69 -20.61 4.84
C CYS A 273 8.48 -19.69 6.06
N TYR A 274 8.40 -18.37 5.86
CA TYR A 274 8.16 -17.42 6.96
C TYR A 274 7.13 -16.32 6.64
N GLN A 275 6.67 -16.18 5.40
CA GLN A 275 5.53 -15.35 5.05
C GLN A 275 4.25 -16.20 4.96
N LEU A 276 3.11 -15.62 5.33
CA LEU A 276 1.84 -16.35 5.35
C LEU A 276 1.45 -16.87 3.97
N PRO A 277 0.95 -18.11 3.87
CA PRO A 277 0.43 -18.62 2.60
C PRO A 277 -0.83 -17.83 2.19
N PRO A 278 -1.01 -17.51 0.88
CA PRO A 278 -2.13 -16.67 0.42
C PRO A 278 -3.53 -17.17 0.82
N GLY A 279 -3.72 -18.50 0.92
CA GLY A 279 -4.99 -19.09 1.37
C GLY A 279 -5.13 -19.21 2.90
N GLY A 280 -4.19 -18.69 3.69
CA GLY A 280 -4.07 -18.96 5.12
C GLY A 280 -4.79 -17.97 6.03
N ARG A 281 -6.09 -17.68 5.85
CA ARG A 281 -6.85 -16.74 6.69
C ARG A 281 -6.76 -17.06 8.19
N GLY A 282 -6.97 -18.32 8.59
CA GLY A 282 -6.88 -18.71 10.00
C GLY A 282 -5.50 -18.51 10.61
N LEU A 283 -4.43 -18.72 9.81
CA LEU A 283 -3.06 -18.46 10.26
C LEU A 283 -2.80 -16.95 10.42
N ALA A 284 -3.33 -16.12 9.52
CA ALA A 284 -3.27 -14.66 9.64
C ALA A 284 -3.94 -14.16 10.92
N ARG A 285 -5.12 -14.66 11.25
CA ARG A 285 -5.83 -14.33 12.51
C ARG A 285 -4.99 -14.67 13.73
N ARG A 286 -4.33 -15.84 13.73
CA ARG A 286 -3.42 -16.24 14.82
C ARG A 286 -2.19 -15.34 14.92
N ALA A 287 -1.60 -14.95 13.78
CA ALA A 287 -0.46 -14.06 13.75
C ALA A 287 -0.82 -12.65 14.27
N ILE A 288 -1.98 -12.13 13.91
CA ILE A 288 -2.49 -10.85 14.43
C ILE A 288 -2.66 -10.91 15.97
N ILE A 289 -3.31 -11.96 16.49
CA ILE A 289 -3.49 -12.15 17.94
C ILE A 289 -2.13 -12.23 18.65
N ARG A 290 -1.17 -12.99 18.08
CA ARG A 290 0.18 -13.10 18.62
C ARG A 290 0.84 -11.74 18.75
N ASP A 291 0.85 -10.95 17.67
CA ASP A 291 1.59 -9.68 17.63
C ASP A 291 0.94 -8.63 18.55
N ILE A 292 -0.39 -8.66 18.71
CA ILE A 292 -1.09 -7.84 19.70
C ILE A 292 -0.64 -8.22 21.13
N ASN A 293 -0.60 -9.51 21.45
CA ASN A 293 -0.18 -10.00 22.76
C ASN A 293 1.33 -9.75 23.02
N GLU A 294 2.13 -9.64 21.97
CA GLU A 294 3.55 -9.28 22.04
C GLU A 294 3.78 -7.77 22.19
N GLY A 295 2.73 -6.95 22.14
CA GLY A 295 2.78 -5.51 22.43
C GLY A 295 2.87 -4.61 21.20
N ALA A 296 2.37 -5.03 20.04
CA ALA A 296 2.21 -4.12 18.90
C ALA A 296 1.25 -2.98 19.23
N ASP A 297 1.61 -1.75 18.84
CA ASP A 297 0.77 -0.56 18.98
C ASP A 297 -0.11 -0.35 17.74
N ILE A 298 0.35 -0.84 16.58
CA ILE A 298 -0.36 -0.84 15.30
C ILE A 298 -0.18 -2.20 14.65
N ILE A 299 -1.24 -2.75 14.08
CA ILE A 299 -1.21 -4.00 13.31
C ILE A 299 -1.40 -3.72 11.82
N MET A 300 -0.62 -4.38 10.95
CA MET A 300 -0.65 -4.16 9.51
C MET A 300 -0.95 -5.44 8.74
N VAL A 301 -1.75 -5.29 7.69
CA VAL A 301 -1.99 -6.32 6.66
C VAL A 301 -1.26 -5.94 5.37
N LYS A 302 -0.57 -6.90 4.76
CA LYS A 302 0.20 -6.74 3.52
C LYS A 302 0.16 -8.02 2.68
N PRO A 303 -0.22 -7.97 1.38
CA PRO A 303 -0.80 -6.84 0.63
C PRO A 303 -2.18 -6.40 1.11
N ALA A 304 -2.80 -5.39 0.45
CA ALA A 304 -4.07 -4.81 0.87
C ALA A 304 -5.27 -5.31 0.04
N SER A 305 -5.33 -5.02 -1.26
CA SER A 305 -6.56 -5.16 -2.07
C SER A 305 -7.05 -6.59 -2.20
N GLN A 306 -6.16 -7.58 -2.26
CA GLN A 306 -6.52 -9.00 -2.32
C GLN A 306 -6.81 -9.62 -0.95
N TYR A 307 -6.64 -8.85 0.13
CA TYR A 307 -6.73 -9.30 1.53
C TYR A 307 -7.65 -8.41 2.36
N LEU A 308 -8.72 -7.86 1.74
CA LEU A 308 -9.71 -7.03 2.43
C LEU A 308 -10.42 -7.77 3.57
N ASP A 309 -10.63 -9.07 3.41
CA ASP A 309 -11.14 -9.96 4.45
C ASP A 309 -10.21 -10.04 5.66
N ILE A 310 -8.90 -10.03 5.43
CA ILE A 310 -7.89 -10.03 6.51
C ILE A 310 -7.81 -8.67 7.20
N ILE A 311 -7.99 -7.57 6.45
CA ILE A 311 -8.09 -6.23 7.05
C ILE A 311 -9.31 -6.15 7.95
N SER A 312 -10.44 -6.75 7.54
CA SER A 312 -11.66 -6.83 8.33
C SER A 312 -11.45 -7.68 9.59
N ASP A 313 -10.80 -8.84 9.45
CA ASP A 313 -10.40 -9.68 10.58
C ASP A 313 -9.45 -8.93 11.55
N ALA A 314 -8.48 -8.19 11.00
CA ALA A 314 -7.56 -7.40 11.82
C ALA A 314 -8.30 -6.32 12.63
N LYS A 315 -9.29 -5.65 12.03
CA LYS A 315 -10.13 -4.67 12.72
C LYS A 315 -11.00 -5.32 13.79
N GLU A 316 -11.58 -6.48 13.51
CA GLU A 316 -12.40 -7.23 14.48
C GLU A 316 -11.55 -7.70 15.69
N ILE A 317 -10.39 -8.28 15.42
CA ILE A 317 -9.49 -8.83 16.44
C ILE A 317 -8.82 -7.70 17.23
N GLY A 318 -8.32 -6.67 16.53
CA GLY A 318 -7.60 -5.54 17.12
C GLY A 318 -8.52 -4.55 17.85
N LYS A 319 -9.83 -4.60 17.61
CA LYS A 319 -10.82 -3.70 18.24
C LYS A 319 -10.43 -2.23 18.16
N ASP A 320 -9.80 -1.73 19.23
CA ASP A 320 -9.43 -0.32 19.39
C ASP A 320 -8.04 0.02 18.82
N LEU A 321 -7.25 -0.99 18.45
CA LEU A 321 -5.95 -0.74 17.81
C LEU A 321 -6.13 -0.18 16.40
N PRO A 322 -5.26 0.77 15.98
CA PRO A 322 -5.19 1.19 14.59
C PRO A 322 -4.79 0.01 13.69
N VAL A 323 -5.47 -0.11 12.55
CA VAL A 323 -5.13 -1.08 11.51
C VAL A 323 -4.50 -0.35 10.34
N ALA A 324 -3.29 -0.74 9.99
CA ALA A 324 -2.61 -0.31 8.78
C ALA A 324 -2.79 -1.34 7.66
N ALA A 325 -2.80 -0.87 6.42
CA ALA A 325 -2.77 -1.72 5.24
C ALA A 325 -1.72 -1.21 4.26
N TYR A 326 -0.96 -2.11 3.67
CA TYR A 326 0.04 -1.74 2.67
C TYR A 326 -0.47 -2.09 1.27
N GLN A 327 -0.86 -1.06 0.51
CA GLN A 327 -1.10 -1.17 -0.92
C GLN A 327 0.26 -1.30 -1.62
N VAL A 328 0.64 -2.55 -1.91
CA VAL A 328 2.00 -2.88 -2.30
C VAL A 328 2.34 -2.48 -3.74
N SER A 329 3.62 -2.57 -4.06
CA SER A 329 4.18 -2.16 -5.36
C SER A 329 3.49 -2.79 -6.56
N GLY A 330 3.13 -4.08 -6.48
CA GLY A 330 2.40 -4.77 -7.55
C GLY A 330 0.96 -4.28 -7.69
N GLU A 331 0.28 -3.95 -6.59
CA GLU A 331 -1.08 -3.37 -6.63
C GLU A 331 -1.05 -2.00 -7.32
N TYR A 332 -0.13 -1.14 -6.91
CA TYR A 332 0.11 0.16 -7.52
C TYR A 332 0.45 0.03 -9.02
N ALA A 333 1.42 -0.81 -9.37
CA ALA A 333 1.84 -1.01 -10.75
C ALA A 333 0.73 -1.56 -11.64
N MET A 334 -0.12 -2.48 -11.14
CA MET A 334 -1.29 -3.00 -11.87
C MET A 334 -2.31 -1.89 -12.17
N ILE A 335 -2.62 -1.04 -11.20
CA ILE A 335 -3.54 0.09 -11.39
C ILE A 335 -2.97 1.05 -12.44
N CYS A 336 -1.68 1.42 -12.32
CA CYS A 336 -1.01 2.30 -13.30
C CYS A 336 -1.01 1.69 -14.72
N ALA A 337 -0.72 0.39 -14.84
CA ALA A 337 -0.68 -0.30 -16.13
C ALA A 337 -2.07 -0.37 -16.79
N ALA A 338 -3.10 -0.69 -16.02
CA ALA A 338 -4.47 -0.78 -16.52
C ALA A 338 -5.03 0.61 -16.89
N ALA A 339 -4.72 1.64 -16.10
CA ALA A 339 -5.08 3.01 -16.44
C ALA A 339 -4.38 3.48 -17.73
N LYS A 340 -3.08 3.18 -17.89
CA LYS A 340 -2.33 3.46 -19.13
C LYS A 340 -2.90 2.75 -20.35
N ALA A 341 -3.48 1.56 -20.15
CA ALA A 341 -4.17 0.80 -21.21
C ALA A 341 -5.61 1.28 -21.46
N GLY A 342 -6.09 2.30 -20.76
CA GLY A 342 -7.43 2.85 -20.94
C GLY A 342 -8.57 2.03 -20.33
N VAL A 343 -8.27 1.10 -19.40
CA VAL A 343 -9.30 0.28 -18.74
C VAL A 343 -10.16 1.13 -17.81
N PHE A 344 -9.57 2.11 -17.13
CA PHE A 344 -10.23 3.04 -16.21
C PHE A 344 -9.40 4.32 -16.03
N ASP A 345 -10.01 5.34 -15.44
CA ASP A 345 -9.31 6.55 -15.00
C ASP A 345 -8.45 6.26 -13.77
N LEU A 346 -7.21 6.76 -13.76
CA LEU A 346 -6.23 6.49 -12.71
C LEU A 346 -6.69 7.01 -11.34
N LYS A 347 -7.16 8.27 -11.29
CA LYS A 347 -7.62 8.91 -10.05
C LYS A 347 -8.81 8.14 -9.45
N THR A 348 -9.80 7.86 -10.29
CA THR A 348 -11.01 7.13 -9.89
C THR A 348 -10.66 5.76 -9.31
N MET A 349 -9.81 4.97 -9.98
CA MET A 349 -9.45 3.64 -9.50
C MET A 349 -8.57 3.68 -8.25
N ALA A 350 -7.65 4.63 -8.15
CA ALA A 350 -6.83 4.79 -6.94
C ALA A 350 -7.70 5.08 -5.71
N PHE A 351 -8.72 5.96 -5.85
CA PHE A 351 -9.69 6.20 -4.79
C PHE A 351 -10.52 4.95 -4.48
N GLU A 352 -11.11 4.29 -5.48
CA GLU A 352 -11.96 3.11 -5.28
C GLU A 352 -11.20 1.98 -4.56
N ALA A 353 -9.96 1.70 -4.98
CA ALA A 353 -9.10 0.72 -4.31
C ALA A 353 -8.81 1.09 -2.86
N THR A 354 -8.50 2.36 -2.59
CA THR A 354 -8.17 2.85 -1.24
C THR A 354 -9.41 2.92 -0.35
N GLU A 355 -10.56 3.34 -0.87
CA GLU A 355 -11.85 3.29 -0.15
C GLU A 355 -12.23 1.87 0.22
N GLY A 356 -11.96 0.90 -0.66
CA GLY A 356 -12.12 -0.53 -0.34
C GLY A 356 -11.29 -0.96 0.89
N ILE A 357 -10.04 -0.50 0.97
CA ILE A 357 -9.13 -0.74 2.10
C ILE A 357 -9.68 -0.10 3.39
N LEU A 358 -10.13 1.16 3.31
CA LEU A 358 -10.71 1.88 4.45
C LEU A 358 -12.02 1.24 4.92
N ARG A 359 -12.90 0.86 3.99
CA ARG A 359 -14.17 0.16 4.27
C ARG A 359 -13.92 -1.18 4.97
N ALA A 360 -12.86 -1.90 4.60
CA ALA A 360 -12.48 -3.13 5.29
C ALA A 360 -11.99 -2.91 6.73
N GLY A 361 -11.67 -1.67 7.13
CA GLY A 361 -11.35 -1.34 8.51
C GLY A 361 -9.99 -0.67 8.74
N ALA A 362 -9.17 -0.50 7.71
CA ALA A 362 -7.90 0.21 7.85
C ALA A 362 -8.12 1.69 8.19
N SER A 363 -7.26 2.24 9.03
CA SER A 363 -7.18 3.67 9.36
C SER A 363 -5.86 4.31 8.91
N ILE A 364 -4.93 3.50 8.43
CA ILE A 364 -3.62 3.92 7.92
C ILE A 364 -3.37 3.15 6.62
N VAL A 365 -2.94 3.85 5.58
CA VAL A 365 -2.64 3.25 4.28
C VAL A 365 -1.23 3.62 3.84
N VAL A 366 -0.37 2.62 3.69
CA VAL A 366 0.92 2.79 3.03
C VAL A 366 0.70 2.67 1.52
N SER A 367 0.94 3.73 0.77
CA SER A 367 0.66 3.74 -0.66
C SER A 367 1.65 4.59 -1.46
N TYR A 368 2.02 4.08 -2.64
CA TYR A 368 2.81 4.80 -3.63
C TYR A 368 2.01 5.92 -4.33
N PHE A 369 0.68 5.90 -4.24
CA PHE A 369 -0.19 7.00 -4.68
C PHE A 369 -0.18 8.21 -3.74
N THR A 370 0.56 8.16 -2.63
CA THR A 370 0.54 9.26 -1.67
C THR A 370 0.81 10.64 -2.31
N PRO A 371 1.82 10.84 -3.19
CA PRO A 371 2.00 12.14 -3.84
C PRO A 371 0.79 12.60 -4.65
N ASP A 372 0.16 11.68 -5.39
CA ASP A 372 -1.02 11.96 -6.19
C ASP A 372 -2.23 12.31 -5.29
N PHE A 373 -2.45 11.56 -4.21
CA PHE A 373 -3.50 11.84 -3.24
C PHE A 373 -3.34 13.19 -2.56
N LEU A 374 -2.10 13.67 -2.32
CA LEU A 374 -1.90 15.01 -1.77
C LEU A 374 -2.48 16.09 -2.69
N ASP A 375 -2.38 15.90 -4.02
CA ASP A 375 -2.95 16.81 -5.01
C ASP A 375 -4.47 16.59 -5.21
N TRP A 376 -4.89 15.33 -5.23
CA TRP A 376 -6.30 15.00 -5.51
C TRP A 376 -7.26 15.30 -4.36
N LEU A 377 -6.78 15.33 -3.12
CA LEU A 377 -7.60 15.64 -1.94
C LEU A 377 -7.79 17.14 -1.71
N ASP A 378 -7.04 18.01 -2.38
CA ASP A 378 -7.20 19.46 -2.33
C ASP A 378 -8.14 19.98 -3.44
N ASN A 379 -8.43 19.13 -4.45
CA ASN A 379 -9.27 19.40 -5.62
C ASN A 379 -10.45 18.44 -5.65
#